data_ca16710b2bdff514e57de9809b780263
#
_entry.id   ca16710b2bdff514e57de9809b780263
#
_cell.length_a   1.000
_cell.length_b   1.000
_cell.length_c   1.000
_cell.angle_alpha   90.00
_cell.angle_beta   90.00
_cell.angle_gamma   90.00
#
_symmetry.space_group_name_H-M   'P 1'
#
loop_
_entity.id
_entity.type
_entity.pdbx_description
1 polymer ?
#
loop_
_entity_poly.entity_id
_entity_poly.type
_entity_poly.pdbx_seq_one_letter_code
_entity_poly.pdbx_strand_id
1 'polypeptide(L)'
;MRDTENLCANCWKELTQGAACPECGFDNDNANDTMFLQLKTVLQGKYVVGKVLSQESDAVTYSGYDAQLDKVVIIREFYPKGMASRLEGSADLHVRQKFIDSAVRYKKSFYKLWTTLEKMQSLSAVVPVYDVFEENATVYAIIEKIDAVPLREYLLRNKDGYIAWENARLMFMPVLTTIEALHSNGIIHGSITPDSLLLCADGKVRLNPFCIQEACIQTSPLEFNVTDGYTALEQYDNNHKMCAGTDIYAFSACIYRALVGTNPPPAPAREANDKLMIPNSIAETIPMHVIKALGSGLQIYPEKRIKTIGAFRELLDASPSVRAAAAESASAKQSKPEAKEKPTEEKTEKKKSKKGNIIIIVLVVLIVAAIGAGVYFSSFYNKTNDAQDNTQATVGTAEVPQFVNMDYTKSYVEDNASWNSQFKITYEYEYSTDVEEGIIFKQSVAAGESVNVGTEIVLTVSKGIQTEEVIDVGGLNIDEATKKLEEKGFKVSTVEVYNDGSHTPNTVKTSYGMAPAAGEVVAVGEQIVLQVYGEVQTTTTQPQTEDTSENTD
;
A
#
# COMPACT_ATOMS: atom_id res chain seq x y z
N MET A 1 -37.85 -5.21 -12.82
CA MET A 1 -36.80 -4.34 -12.25
C MET A 1 -37.32 -3.81 -10.95
N ARG A 2 -36.56 -3.95 -9.86
CA ARG A 2 -36.95 -3.40 -8.55
C ARG A 2 -36.89 -1.88 -8.60
N ASP A 3 -37.88 -1.22 -8.01
CA ASP A 3 -37.81 0.21 -7.76
C ASP A 3 -36.70 0.50 -6.72
N THR A 4 -35.77 1.36 -7.05
CA THR A 4 -34.59 1.69 -6.22
C THR A 4 -34.65 3.07 -5.58
N GLU A 5 -35.72 3.86 -5.86
CA GLU A 5 -35.88 5.21 -5.33
C GLU A 5 -35.84 5.24 -3.79
N ASN A 6 -36.50 4.25 -3.15
CA ASN A 6 -36.58 4.12 -1.71
C ASN A 6 -35.45 3.29 -1.09
N LEU A 7 -34.35 3.04 -1.82
CA LEU A 7 -33.20 2.33 -1.28
C LEU A 7 -32.06 3.30 -0.94
N CYS A 8 -31.36 3.01 0.14
CA CYS A 8 -30.15 3.75 0.51
C CYS A 8 -29.05 3.59 -0.54
N ALA A 9 -28.49 4.67 -1.05
CA ALA A 9 -27.45 4.65 -2.08
C ALA A 9 -26.07 4.13 -1.59
N ASN A 10 -25.90 3.84 -0.31
CA ASN A 10 -24.70 3.22 0.24
C ASN A 10 -24.88 1.71 0.51
N CYS A 11 -25.86 1.32 1.34
CA CYS A 11 -26.03 -0.08 1.76
C CYS A 11 -27.19 -0.82 1.07
N TRP A 12 -28.00 -0.12 0.26
CA TRP A 12 -29.14 -0.63 -0.52
C TRP A 12 -30.24 -1.29 0.31
N LYS A 13 -30.31 -0.93 1.60
CA LYS A 13 -31.45 -1.25 2.47
C LYS A 13 -32.58 -0.23 2.25
N GLU A 14 -33.81 -0.63 2.56
CA GLU A 14 -34.97 0.25 2.44
C GLU A 14 -34.89 1.44 3.39
N LEU A 15 -35.19 2.63 2.88
CA LEU A 15 -35.34 3.84 3.67
C LEU A 15 -36.77 3.89 4.25
N THR A 16 -36.90 3.98 5.56
CA THR A 16 -38.18 3.99 6.22
C THR A 16 -38.80 5.38 6.29
N GLN A 17 -38.02 6.41 6.61
CA GLN A 17 -38.41 7.83 6.58
C GLN A 17 -37.17 8.71 6.71
N GLY A 18 -37.10 9.82 5.92
CA GLY A 18 -36.01 10.80 5.94
C GLY A 18 -34.81 10.41 5.09
N ALA A 19 -33.85 11.33 4.98
CA ALA A 19 -32.67 11.17 4.13
C ALA A 19 -31.60 10.23 4.72
N ALA A 20 -31.47 10.20 6.05
CA ALA A 20 -30.47 9.38 6.73
C ALA A 20 -30.92 7.91 6.82
N CYS A 21 -30.06 7.01 6.36
CA CYS A 21 -30.31 5.57 6.42
C CYS A 21 -30.22 5.04 7.86
N PRO A 22 -31.24 4.36 8.40
CA PRO A 22 -31.20 3.83 9.77
C PRO A 22 -30.16 2.70 9.95
N GLU A 23 -29.80 2.00 8.88
CA GLU A 23 -28.87 0.87 8.93
C GLU A 23 -27.40 1.28 8.88
N CYS A 24 -27.03 2.28 8.05
CA CYS A 24 -25.63 2.65 7.84
C CYS A 24 -25.32 4.14 8.08
N GLY A 25 -26.31 4.95 8.46
CA GLY A 25 -26.15 6.37 8.76
C GLY A 25 -25.91 7.27 7.53
N PHE A 26 -25.86 6.72 6.31
CA PHE A 26 -25.61 7.51 5.10
C PHE A 26 -26.80 8.44 4.83
N ASP A 27 -26.48 9.71 4.60
CA ASP A 27 -27.47 10.72 4.23
C ASP A 27 -27.64 10.70 2.70
N ASN A 28 -28.82 10.30 2.23
CA ASN A 28 -29.13 10.12 0.82
C ASN A 28 -29.44 11.45 0.09
N ASP A 29 -29.55 12.55 0.81
CA ASP A 29 -29.64 13.90 0.21
C ASP A 29 -28.25 14.44 -0.17
N ASN A 30 -27.17 13.84 0.33
CA ASN A 30 -25.82 14.17 -0.08
C ASN A 30 -25.49 13.55 -1.44
N ALA A 31 -25.37 14.39 -2.47
CA ALA A 31 -24.91 14.00 -3.79
C ALA A 31 -23.44 13.53 -3.74
N ASN A 32 -23.04 12.69 -4.71
CA ASN A 32 -21.62 12.53 -5.03
C ASN A 32 -21.05 13.86 -5.55
N ASP A 33 -19.75 14.09 -5.38
CA ASP A 33 -19.08 15.22 -6.01
C ASP A 33 -19.42 15.28 -7.52
N THR A 34 -19.60 16.49 -8.05
CA THR A 34 -20.02 16.72 -9.45
C THR A 34 -19.09 16.10 -10.48
N MET A 35 -17.82 15.85 -10.11
CA MET A 35 -16.87 15.16 -10.98
C MET A 35 -17.13 13.65 -11.11
N PHE A 36 -17.99 13.07 -10.28
CA PHE A 36 -18.36 11.65 -10.29
C PHE A 36 -19.78 11.42 -10.79
N LEU A 37 -20.13 10.17 -11.06
CA LEU A 37 -21.52 9.83 -11.36
C LEU A 37 -22.41 10.15 -10.15
N GLN A 38 -23.55 10.77 -10.43
CA GLN A 38 -24.50 11.11 -9.38
C GLN A 38 -25.25 9.87 -8.86
N LEU A 39 -25.73 9.96 -7.63
CA LEU A 39 -26.54 8.90 -7.02
C LEU A 39 -27.73 8.58 -7.94
N LYS A 40 -28.07 7.29 -8.01
CA LYS A 40 -29.18 6.75 -8.82
C LYS A 40 -29.01 6.85 -10.34
N THR A 41 -27.83 7.27 -10.84
CA THR A 41 -27.52 7.10 -12.26
C THR A 41 -27.65 5.63 -12.65
N VAL A 42 -28.32 5.35 -13.77
CA VAL A 42 -28.55 3.98 -14.25
C VAL A 42 -27.65 3.68 -15.43
N LEU A 43 -26.85 2.61 -15.32
CA LEU A 43 -25.95 2.11 -16.35
C LEU A 43 -26.54 0.85 -16.98
N GLN A 44 -26.42 0.68 -18.29
CA GLN A 44 -26.97 -0.46 -19.06
C GLN A 44 -28.45 -0.77 -18.75
N GLY A 45 -29.21 0.24 -18.30
CA GLY A 45 -30.60 0.09 -17.92
C GLY A 45 -30.85 -0.87 -16.72
N LYS A 46 -29.83 -1.29 -15.98
CA LYS A 46 -29.96 -2.26 -14.87
C LYS A 46 -29.09 -1.98 -13.65
N TYR A 47 -27.91 -1.37 -13.79
CA TYR A 47 -27.04 -1.09 -12.66
C TYR A 47 -27.24 0.33 -12.16
N VAL A 48 -27.57 0.46 -10.89
CA VAL A 48 -27.85 1.75 -10.26
C VAL A 48 -26.63 2.18 -9.47
N VAL A 49 -26.11 3.37 -9.74
CA VAL A 49 -24.95 3.96 -9.08
C VAL A 49 -25.35 4.51 -7.71
N GLY A 50 -24.56 4.20 -6.71
CA GLY A 50 -24.68 4.73 -5.37
C GLY A 50 -23.51 5.63 -4.97
N LYS A 51 -23.20 5.65 -3.67
CA LYS A 51 -22.12 6.43 -3.07
C LYS A 51 -20.76 6.06 -3.65
N VAL A 52 -19.90 7.06 -3.88
CA VAL A 52 -18.46 6.85 -4.11
C VAL A 52 -17.85 6.22 -2.86
N LEU A 53 -17.17 5.10 -3.03
CA LEU A 53 -16.49 4.37 -1.96
C LEU A 53 -15.00 4.71 -1.90
N SER A 54 -14.33 4.82 -3.07
CA SER A 54 -12.93 5.17 -3.18
C SER A 54 -12.60 5.74 -4.57
N GLN A 55 -11.50 6.46 -4.65
CA GLN A 55 -10.87 6.89 -5.89
C GLN A 55 -9.42 6.45 -5.88
N GLU A 56 -9.06 5.62 -6.84
CA GLU A 56 -7.68 5.23 -7.13
C GLU A 56 -7.15 6.03 -8.33
N SER A 57 -5.89 5.84 -8.68
CA SER A 57 -5.26 6.60 -9.78
C SER A 57 -5.86 6.31 -11.16
N ASP A 58 -6.37 5.10 -11.39
CA ASP A 58 -6.98 4.67 -12.66
C ASP A 58 -8.50 4.54 -12.62
N ALA A 59 -9.12 4.56 -11.45
CA ALA A 59 -10.53 4.22 -11.31
C ALA A 59 -11.24 4.95 -10.15
N VAL A 60 -12.56 5.02 -10.25
CA VAL A 60 -13.47 5.33 -9.13
C VAL A 60 -14.34 4.11 -8.85
N THR A 61 -14.54 3.84 -7.58
CA THR A 61 -15.33 2.71 -7.09
C THR A 61 -16.60 3.23 -6.42
N TYR A 62 -17.76 2.71 -6.83
CA TYR A 62 -19.06 3.08 -6.28
C TYR A 62 -19.72 1.87 -5.62
N SER A 63 -20.52 2.13 -4.59
CA SER A 63 -21.59 1.21 -4.22
C SER A 63 -22.58 1.10 -5.38
N GLY A 64 -23.03 -0.09 -5.70
CA GLY A 64 -23.91 -0.33 -6.83
C GLY A 64 -25.02 -1.33 -6.52
N TYR A 65 -26.04 -1.33 -7.35
CA TYR A 65 -27.16 -2.25 -7.24
C TYR A 65 -27.60 -2.78 -8.60
N ASP A 66 -27.67 -4.08 -8.75
CA ASP A 66 -28.29 -4.72 -9.91
C ASP A 66 -29.80 -4.81 -9.68
N ALA A 67 -30.57 -3.94 -10.32
CA ALA A 67 -32.02 -3.85 -10.20
C ALA A 67 -32.77 -5.01 -10.89
N GLN A 68 -32.09 -5.80 -11.74
CA GLN A 68 -32.67 -6.99 -12.35
C GLN A 68 -32.50 -8.21 -11.46
N LEU A 69 -31.32 -8.37 -10.87
CA LEU A 69 -30.99 -9.51 -10.01
C LEU A 69 -31.29 -9.25 -8.52
N ASP A 70 -31.74 -8.05 -8.16
CA ASP A 70 -32.01 -7.64 -6.77
C ASP A 70 -30.78 -7.84 -5.87
N LYS A 71 -29.61 -7.40 -6.35
CA LYS A 71 -28.32 -7.70 -5.71
C LYS A 71 -27.44 -6.46 -5.57
N VAL A 72 -26.82 -6.30 -4.40
CA VAL A 72 -25.80 -5.28 -4.19
C VAL A 72 -24.52 -5.69 -4.91
N VAL A 73 -23.95 -4.76 -5.64
CA VAL A 73 -22.70 -4.93 -6.41
C VAL A 73 -21.74 -3.79 -6.11
N ILE A 74 -20.52 -3.89 -6.59
CA ILE A 74 -19.56 -2.80 -6.67
C ILE A 74 -19.42 -2.42 -8.15
N ILE A 75 -19.49 -1.13 -8.43
CA ILE A 75 -19.28 -0.58 -9.77
C ILE A 75 -17.90 0.07 -9.78
N ARG A 76 -17.02 -0.41 -10.64
CA ARG A 76 -15.69 0.17 -10.83
C ARG A 76 -15.62 0.82 -12.19
N GLU A 77 -15.34 2.11 -12.21
CA GLU A 77 -15.28 2.94 -13.41
C GLU A 77 -13.84 3.26 -13.75
N PHE A 78 -13.42 3.10 -15.01
CA PHE A 78 -12.16 3.68 -15.47
C PHE A 78 -12.24 5.21 -15.39
N TYR A 79 -11.46 5.80 -14.50
CA TYR A 79 -11.41 7.25 -14.27
C TYR A 79 -9.96 7.66 -13.99
N PRO A 80 -9.16 7.99 -15.02
CA PRO A 80 -7.75 8.34 -14.83
C PRO A 80 -7.61 9.67 -14.12
N LYS A 81 -7.29 9.63 -12.82
CA LYS A 81 -7.18 10.78 -11.92
C LYS A 81 -6.22 11.82 -12.49
N GLY A 82 -6.63 13.09 -12.50
CA GLY A 82 -5.83 14.20 -13.03
C GLY A 82 -5.75 14.27 -14.56
N MET A 83 -6.27 13.27 -15.30
CA MET A 83 -6.29 13.25 -16.77
C MET A 83 -7.69 13.48 -17.36
N ALA A 84 -8.72 13.14 -16.60
CA ALA A 84 -10.11 13.26 -17.01
C ALA A 84 -10.96 13.97 -15.95
N SER A 85 -12.12 14.46 -16.36
CA SER A 85 -13.14 15.08 -15.49
C SER A 85 -14.51 14.93 -16.11
N ARG A 86 -15.59 15.17 -15.33
CA ARG A 86 -16.95 15.33 -15.84
C ARG A 86 -17.35 16.79 -15.85
N LEU A 87 -18.24 17.12 -16.76
CA LEU A 87 -18.96 18.39 -16.73
C LEU A 87 -20.21 18.21 -15.85
N GLU A 88 -20.58 19.25 -15.14
CA GLU A 88 -21.79 19.24 -14.32
C GLU A 88 -23.03 18.85 -15.15
N GLY A 89 -23.79 17.88 -14.63
CA GLY A 89 -24.98 17.35 -15.31
C GLY A 89 -24.71 16.35 -16.44
N SER A 90 -23.44 16.05 -16.77
CA SER A 90 -23.08 15.05 -17.77
C SER A 90 -22.57 13.76 -17.13
N ALA A 91 -23.01 12.61 -17.66
CA ALA A 91 -22.43 11.33 -17.30
C ALA A 91 -21.14 11.02 -18.09
N ASP A 92 -20.90 11.69 -19.21
CA ASP A 92 -19.74 11.43 -20.07
C ASP A 92 -18.43 11.88 -19.44
N LEU A 93 -17.43 11.03 -19.54
CA LEU A 93 -16.07 11.32 -19.08
C LEU A 93 -15.31 12.11 -20.16
N HIS A 94 -14.83 13.29 -19.82
CA HIS A 94 -14.04 14.16 -20.69
C HIS A 94 -12.56 14.08 -20.36
N VAL A 95 -11.74 13.61 -21.32
CA VAL A 95 -10.29 13.55 -21.20
C VAL A 95 -9.67 14.87 -21.64
N ARG A 96 -8.74 15.42 -20.84
CA ARG A 96 -7.99 16.63 -21.20
C ARG A 96 -7.15 16.38 -22.45
N GLN A 97 -7.14 17.34 -23.38
CA GLN A 97 -6.51 17.24 -24.72
C GLN A 97 -5.10 16.64 -24.71
N LYS A 98 -4.25 17.07 -23.78
CA LYS A 98 -2.87 16.59 -23.67
C LYS A 98 -2.71 15.11 -23.27
N PHE A 99 -3.78 14.45 -22.82
CA PHE A 99 -3.75 13.07 -22.33
C PHE A 99 -4.56 12.09 -23.16
N ILE A 100 -5.16 12.53 -24.28
CA ILE A 100 -6.07 11.71 -25.10
C ILE A 100 -5.42 10.36 -25.46
N ASP A 101 -4.21 10.37 -26.04
CA ASP A 101 -3.54 9.14 -26.49
C ASP A 101 -3.22 8.19 -25.33
N SER A 102 -2.84 8.74 -24.17
CA SER A 102 -2.58 7.92 -22.98
C SER A 102 -3.87 7.34 -22.42
N ALA A 103 -4.93 8.16 -22.30
CA ALA A 103 -6.21 7.71 -21.78
C ALA A 103 -6.86 6.64 -22.65
N VAL A 104 -6.74 6.73 -23.98
CA VAL A 104 -7.23 5.68 -24.91
C VAL A 104 -6.50 4.36 -24.66
N ARG A 105 -5.16 4.39 -24.49
CA ARG A 105 -4.39 3.19 -24.18
C ARG A 105 -4.78 2.61 -22.81
N TYR A 106 -4.90 3.46 -21.79
CA TYR A 106 -5.22 3.05 -20.43
C TYR A 106 -6.65 2.51 -20.31
N LYS A 107 -7.62 3.13 -21.01
CA LYS A 107 -8.97 2.59 -21.13
C LYS A 107 -8.97 1.17 -21.72
N LYS A 108 -8.16 0.95 -22.75
CA LYS A 108 -7.99 -0.39 -23.35
C LYS A 108 -7.32 -1.38 -22.39
N SER A 109 -6.30 -0.93 -21.63
CA SER A 109 -5.66 -1.77 -20.58
C SER A 109 -6.67 -2.15 -19.50
N PHE A 110 -7.50 -1.21 -19.05
CA PHE A 110 -8.56 -1.44 -18.06
C PHE A 110 -9.62 -2.44 -18.59
N TYR A 111 -10.14 -2.21 -19.79
CA TYR A 111 -11.09 -3.13 -20.41
C TYR A 111 -10.53 -4.54 -20.52
N LYS A 112 -9.29 -4.68 -21.00
CA LYS A 112 -8.59 -5.98 -21.11
C LYS A 112 -8.40 -6.64 -19.74
N LEU A 113 -7.98 -5.90 -18.73
CA LEU A 113 -7.80 -6.41 -17.37
C LEU A 113 -9.10 -7.03 -16.86
N TRP A 114 -10.19 -6.24 -16.84
CA TRP A 114 -11.46 -6.66 -16.25
C TRP A 114 -12.16 -7.77 -17.04
N THR A 115 -12.11 -7.74 -18.38
CA THR A 115 -12.63 -8.87 -19.20
C THR A 115 -11.80 -10.15 -19.07
N THR A 116 -10.53 -10.06 -18.68
CA THR A 116 -9.73 -11.25 -18.36
C THR A 116 -10.11 -11.78 -16.98
N LEU A 117 -10.27 -10.92 -15.98
CA LEU A 117 -10.71 -11.30 -14.63
C LEU A 117 -12.11 -11.92 -14.65
N GLU A 118 -13.03 -11.41 -15.48
CA GLU A 118 -14.37 -11.99 -15.70
C GLU A 118 -14.31 -13.46 -16.09
N LYS A 119 -13.32 -13.87 -16.88
CA LYS A 119 -13.13 -15.27 -17.30
C LYS A 119 -12.47 -16.15 -16.22
N MET A 120 -11.97 -15.53 -15.14
CA MET A 120 -11.19 -16.21 -14.08
C MET A 120 -11.99 -16.42 -12.79
N GLN A 121 -13.32 -16.38 -12.84
CA GLN A 121 -14.22 -16.48 -11.66
C GLN A 121 -14.07 -17.78 -10.86
N SER A 122 -13.49 -18.84 -11.44
CA SER A 122 -13.23 -20.09 -10.73
C SER A 122 -12.07 -20.02 -9.73
N LEU A 123 -11.25 -18.96 -9.79
CA LEU A 123 -10.12 -18.78 -8.89
C LEU A 123 -10.58 -18.24 -7.54
N SER A 124 -10.22 -18.93 -6.47
CA SER A 124 -10.71 -18.64 -5.11
C SER A 124 -10.30 -17.26 -4.57
N ALA A 125 -9.19 -16.70 -5.05
CA ALA A 125 -8.69 -15.40 -4.60
C ALA A 125 -9.01 -14.24 -5.56
N VAL A 126 -9.81 -14.46 -6.63
CA VAL A 126 -10.36 -13.38 -7.46
C VAL A 126 -11.77 -13.06 -6.97
N VAL A 127 -12.08 -11.78 -6.82
CA VAL A 127 -13.46 -11.34 -6.59
C VAL A 127 -14.23 -11.51 -7.90
N PRO A 128 -15.40 -12.17 -7.91
CA PRO A 128 -16.17 -12.38 -9.13
C PRO A 128 -16.51 -11.08 -9.86
N VAL A 129 -16.29 -11.06 -11.18
CA VAL A 129 -16.67 -9.98 -12.08
C VAL A 129 -17.90 -10.41 -12.85
N TYR A 130 -18.99 -9.66 -12.77
CA TYR A 130 -20.28 -10.04 -13.35
C TYR A 130 -20.50 -9.49 -14.75
N ASP A 131 -19.90 -8.31 -15.04
CA ASP A 131 -20.10 -7.63 -16.33
C ASP A 131 -18.97 -6.63 -16.57
N VAL A 132 -18.61 -6.41 -17.83
CA VAL A 132 -17.66 -5.37 -18.25
C VAL A 132 -18.17 -4.72 -19.54
N PHE A 133 -18.42 -3.42 -19.54
CA PHE A 133 -19.00 -2.72 -20.68
C PHE A 133 -18.47 -1.29 -20.82
N GLU A 134 -18.66 -0.73 -22.03
CA GLU A 134 -18.39 0.68 -22.34
C GLU A 134 -19.69 1.49 -22.33
N GLU A 135 -19.69 2.62 -21.61
CA GLU A 135 -20.75 3.62 -21.58
C GLU A 135 -20.15 4.96 -21.12
N ASN A 136 -20.81 6.09 -21.37
CA ASN A 136 -20.39 7.42 -20.92
C ASN A 136 -18.92 7.76 -21.27
N ALA A 137 -18.46 7.36 -22.44
CA ALA A 137 -17.08 7.52 -22.94
C ALA A 137 -16.00 6.80 -22.10
N THR A 138 -16.37 5.94 -21.14
CA THR A 138 -15.49 5.18 -20.28
C THR A 138 -15.82 3.68 -20.24
N VAL A 139 -15.22 2.93 -19.31
CA VAL A 139 -15.42 1.48 -19.09
C VAL A 139 -15.85 1.26 -17.65
N TYR A 140 -16.81 0.38 -17.48
CA TYR A 140 -17.28 -0.08 -16.18
C TYR A 140 -17.03 -1.57 -16.01
N ALA A 141 -16.65 -1.97 -14.81
CA ALA A 141 -16.64 -3.35 -14.35
C ALA A 141 -17.58 -3.50 -13.15
N ILE A 142 -18.45 -4.48 -13.21
CA ILE A 142 -19.40 -4.81 -12.14
C ILE A 142 -18.85 -6.02 -11.40
N ILE A 143 -18.56 -5.86 -10.13
CA ILE A 143 -17.93 -6.90 -9.31
C ILE A 143 -18.78 -7.25 -8.10
N GLU A 144 -18.56 -8.43 -7.55
CA GLU A 144 -19.24 -8.87 -6.34
C GLU A 144 -18.91 -7.96 -5.16
N LYS A 145 -19.94 -7.53 -4.43
CA LYS A 145 -19.70 -6.96 -3.10
C LYS A 145 -19.40 -8.08 -2.12
N ILE A 146 -18.20 -8.09 -1.59
CA ILE A 146 -17.77 -9.04 -0.56
C ILE A 146 -17.72 -8.37 0.81
N ASP A 147 -18.08 -9.11 1.85
CA ASP A 147 -17.85 -8.70 3.23
C ASP A 147 -16.53 -9.30 3.67
N ALA A 148 -15.54 -8.45 3.84
CA ALA A 148 -14.18 -8.86 4.12
C ALA A 148 -13.45 -7.84 4.99
N VAL A 149 -12.42 -8.31 5.69
CA VAL A 149 -11.52 -7.49 6.50
C VAL A 149 -10.14 -7.50 5.83
N PRO A 150 -9.50 -6.34 5.59
CA PRO A 150 -8.13 -6.29 5.11
C PRO A 150 -7.17 -7.04 6.03
N LEU A 151 -6.16 -7.71 5.46
CA LEU A 151 -5.14 -8.42 6.24
C LEU A 151 -4.45 -7.49 7.24
N ARG A 152 -4.22 -6.22 6.90
CA ARG A 152 -3.69 -5.21 7.83
C ARG A 152 -4.54 -5.15 9.10
N GLU A 153 -5.84 -4.97 8.95
CA GLU A 153 -6.76 -4.85 10.08
C GLU A 153 -6.84 -6.16 10.89
N TYR A 154 -6.85 -7.31 10.19
CA TYR A 154 -6.81 -8.62 10.86
C TYR A 154 -5.56 -8.78 11.72
N LEU A 155 -4.38 -8.41 11.21
CA LEU A 155 -3.12 -8.49 11.95
C LEU A 155 -3.07 -7.52 13.14
N LEU A 156 -3.63 -6.31 13.00
CA LEU A 156 -3.72 -5.33 14.10
C LEU A 156 -4.65 -5.79 15.24
N ARG A 157 -5.66 -6.60 14.95
CA ARG A 157 -6.56 -7.17 15.96
C ARG A 157 -5.94 -8.37 16.69
N ASN A 158 -4.87 -8.94 16.16
CA ASN A 158 -4.16 -10.04 16.82
C ASN A 158 -3.27 -9.50 17.93
N LYS A 159 -3.37 -10.09 19.15
CA LYS A 159 -2.61 -9.64 20.33
C LYS A 159 -1.11 -9.56 20.10
N ASP A 160 -0.56 -10.49 19.31
CA ASP A 160 0.87 -10.57 19.06
C ASP A 160 1.31 -9.75 17.84
N GLY A 161 0.35 -9.17 17.09
CA GLY A 161 0.61 -8.42 15.85
C GLY A 161 1.17 -9.26 14.69
N TYR A 162 1.35 -10.59 14.90
CA TYR A 162 1.82 -11.56 13.91
C TYR A 162 1.07 -12.89 14.05
N ILE A 163 1.22 -13.79 13.09
CA ILE A 163 0.57 -15.11 13.08
C ILE A 163 1.61 -16.21 12.82
N ALA A 164 1.37 -17.41 13.36
CA ALA A 164 2.22 -18.57 13.10
C ALA A 164 2.14 -19.00 11.63
N TRP A 165 3.22 -19.59 11.11
CA TRP A 165 3.30 -20.03 9.72
C TRP A 165 2.19 -21.01 9.31
N GLU A 166 1.79 -21.91 10.19
CA GLU A 166 0.72 -22.88 9.94
C GLU A 166 -0.59 -22.20 9.57
N ASN A 167 -0.94 -21.10 10.25
CA ASN A 167 -2.12 -20.30 9.96
C ASN A 167 -1.92 -19.45 8.69
N ALA A 168 -0.76 -18.79 8.57
CA ALA A 168 -0.39 -18.00 7.41
C ALA A 168 -0.41 -18.83 6.12
N ARG A 169 0.08 -20.07 6.17
CA ARG A 169 0.11 -21.02 5.05
C ARG A 169 -1.29 -21.28 4.49
N LEU A 170 -2.27 -21.52 5.37
CA LEU A 170 -3.66 -21.77 4.95
C LEU A 170 -4.26 -20.58 4.21
N MET A 171 -3.88 -19.37 4.61
CA MET A 171 -4.35 -18.13 4.01
C MET A 171 -3.66 -17.82 2.67
N PHE A 172 -2.33 -17.97 2.62
CA PHE A 172 -1.53 -17.46 1.51
C PHE A 172 -1.35 -18.43 0.35
N MET A 173 -1.32 -19.77 0.60
CA MET A 173 -1.09 -20.73 -0.48
C MET A 173 -2.16 -20.71 -1.57
N PRO A 174 -3.48 -20.57 -1.28
CA PRO A 174 -4.50 -20.41 -2.32
C PRO A 174 -4.33 -19.12 -3.14
N VAL A 175 -3.87 -18.02 -2.51
CA VAL A 175 -3.61 -16.75 -3.20
C VAL A 175 -2.46 -16.89 -4.19
N LEU A 176 -1.37 -17.59 -3.81
CA LEU A 176 -0.25 -17.87 -4.72
C LEU A 176 -0.69 -18.65 -5.96
N THR A 177 -1.58 -19.63 -5.81
CA THR A 177 -2.16 -20.35 -6.95
C THR A 177 -2.92 -19.40 -7.88
N THR A 178 -3.63 -18.45 -7.32
CA THR A 178 -4.34 -17.44 -8.10
C THR A 178 -3.38 -16.49 -8.81
N ILE A 179 -2.33 -15.99 -8.14
CA ILE A 179 -1.32 -15.11 -8.75
C ILE A 179 -0.59 -15.83 -9.90
N GLU A 180 -0.29 -17.12 -9.75
CA GLU A 180 0.30 -17.93 -10.81
C GLU A 180 -0.59 -17.99 -12.06
N ALA A 181 -1.90 -18.18 -11.86
CA ALA A 181 -2.88 -18.16 -12.95
C ALA A 181 -3.02 -16.76 -13.58
N LEU A 182 -2.97 -15.66 -12.79
CA LEU A 182 -2.95 -14.29 -13.29
C LEU A 182 -1.73 -14.07 -14.20
N HIS A 183 -0.53 -14.44 -13.74
CA HIS A 183 0.71 -14.34 -14.51
C HIS A 183 0.65 -15.12 -15.82
N SER A 184 0.07 -16.33 -15.81
CA SER A 184 -0.13 -17.14 -17.00
C SER A 184 -1.07 -16.49 -18.03
N ASN A 185 -1.93 -15.58 -17.61
CA ASN A 185 -2.81 -14.76 -18.45
C ASN A 185 -2.26 -13.36 -18.74
N GLY A 186 -0.99 -13.11 -18.40
CA GLY A 186 -0.31 -11.85 -18.66
C GLY A 186 -0.73 -10.69 -17.72
N ILE A 187 -1.35 -10.98 -16.58
CA ILE A 187 -1.71 -10.00 -15.56
C ILE A 187 -0.67 -10.02 -14.46
N ILE A 188 0.05 -8.92 -14.26
CA ILE A 188 0.85 -8.62 -13.09
C ILE A 188 0.01 -7.69 -12.21
N HIS A 189 -0.20 -8.04 -10.95
CA HIS A 189 -1.05 -7.25 -10.04
C HIS A 189 -0.41 -5.89 -9.70
N GLY A 190 0.87 -5.89 -9.33
CA GLY A 190 1.70 -4.69 -9.14
C GLY A 190 1.37 -3.83 -7.91
N SER A 191 0.34 -4.17 -7.13
CA SER A 191 -0.08 -3.41 -5.94
C SER A 191 -0.52 -4.32 -4.79
N ILE A 192 0.17 -5.45 -4.60
CA ILE A 192 -0.13 -6.38 -3.50
C ILE A 192 0.38 -5.78 -2.19
N THR A 193 -0.54 -5.60 -1.24
CA THR A 193 -0.28 -5.06 0.10
C THR A 193 -1.18 -5.76 1.12
N PRO A 194 -0.98 -5.59 2.41
CA PRO A 194 -1.93 -6.10 3.40
C PRO A 194 -3.35 -5.54 3.27
N ASP A 195 -3.52 -4.38 2.62
CA ASP A 195 -4.85 -3.79 2.37
C ASP A 195 -5.53 -4.40 1.13
N SER A 196 -4.76 -4.90 0.16
CA SER A 196 -5.30 -5.59 -1.02
C SER A 196 -5.59 -7.07 -0.80
N LEU A 197 -5.19 -7.64 0.35
CA LEU A 197 -5.47 -9.00 0.76
C LEU A 197 -6.68 -9.01 1.71
N LEU A 198 -7.84 -9.40 1.21
CA LEU A 198 -9.12 -9.31 1.90
C LEU A 198 -9.53 -10.67 2.47
N LEU A 199 -9.62 -10.78 3.80
CA LEU A 199 -10.11 -11.95 4.50
C LEU A 199 -11.63 -11.93 4.53
N CYS A 200 -12.24 -12.89 3.83
CA CYS A 200 -13.68 -13.02 3.74
C CYS A 200 -14.25 -13.91 4.84
N ALA A 201 -15.54 -13.78 5.11
CA ALA A 201 -16.24 -14.58 6.11
C ALA A 201 -16.22 -16.10 5.83
N ASP A 202 -16.00 -16.50 4.56
CA ASP A 202 -15.81 -17.89 4.14
C ASP A 202 -14.40 -18.45 4.43
N GLY A 203 -13.55 -17.67 5.09
CA GLY A 203 -12.16 -18.01 5.43
C GLY A 203 -11.17 -17.91 4.27
N LYS A 204 -11.61 -17.46 3.09
CA LYS A 204 -10.74 -17.25 1.93
C LYS A 204 -10.14 -15.86 1.93
N VAL A 205 -8.96 -15.74 1.35
CA VAL A 205 -8.32 -14.46 1.06
C VAL A 205 -8.51 -14.12 -0.40
N ARG A 206 -9.02 -12.92 -0.67
CA ARG A 206 -9.21 -12.40 -2.04
C ARG A 206 -8.34 -11.20 -2.29
N LEU A 207 -7.88 -11.06 -3.53
CA LEU A 207 -7.14 -9.90 -4.02
C LEU A 207 -8.11 -8.83 -4.53
N ASN A 208 -7.99 -7.60 -4.03
CA ASN A 208 -8.72 -6.43 -4.48
C ASN A 208 -8.14 -5.15 -3.82
N PRO A 209 -8.05 -4.01 -4.50
CA PRO A 209 -8.43 -3.77 -5.88
C PRO A 209 -7.38 -4.23 -6.89
N PHE A 210 -7.81 -4.44 -8.13
CA PHE A 210 -6.94 -4.52 -9.29
C PHE A 210 -6.86 -3.16 -9.97
N CYS A 211 -5.68 -2.77 -10.45
CA CYS A 211 -5.46 -1.57 -11.26
C CYS A 211 -4.66 -1.91 -12.52
N ILE A 212 -4.67 -1.01 -13.50
CA ILE A 212 -3.84 -1.19 -14.70
C ILE A 212 -2.36 -1.06 -14.35
N GLN A 213 -1.48 -1.73 -15.10
CA GLN A 213 -0.03 -1.71 -14.83
C GLN A 213 0.55 -0.29 -14.85
N GLU A 214 0.00 0.57 -15.70
CA GLU A 214 0.40 1.97 -15.81
C GLU A 214 0.11 2.79 -14.52
N ALA A 215 -0.80 2.34 -13.67
CA ALA A 215 -1.06 2.94 -12.37
C ALA A 215 -0.09 2.45 -11.28
N CYS A 216 0.70 1.42 -11.56
CA CYS A 216 1.62 0.78 -10.62
C CYS A 216 3.09 1.18 -10.81
N ILE A 217 3.40 2.18 -11.65
CA ILE A 217 4.76 2.61 -11.97
C ILE A 217 4.88 4.14 -11.91
N GLN A 218 5.99 4.63 -11.36
CA GLN A 218 6.27 6.05 -11.19
C GLN A 218 6.37 6.81 -12.52
N THR A 219 6.71 6.13 -13.60
CA THR A 219 6.96 6.74 -14.91
C THR A 219 5.71 7.00 -15.74
N SER A 220 4.57 6.59 -15.22
CA SER A 220 3.26 6.88 -15.80
C SER A 220 2.79 8.31 -15.46
N PRO A 221 1.98 8.95 -16.32
CA PRO A 221 1.26 10.18 -15.97
C PRO A 221 0.17 10.01 -14.90
N LEU A 222 -0.20 8.77 -14.56
CA LEU A 222 -1.10 8.49 -13.46
C LEU A 222 -0.37 8.67 -12.12
N GLU A 223 -1.11 9.02 -11.10
CA GLU A 223 -0.58 9.09 -9.74
C GLU A 223 -0.06 7.72 -9.31
N PHE A 224 1.20 7.66 -8.88
CA PHE A 224 1.82 6.43 -8.41
C PHE A 224 1.75 6.36 -6.88
N ASN A 225 0.92 5.46 -6.38
CA ASN A 225 0.78 5.24 -4.95
C ASN A 225 1.84 4.26 -4.45
N VAL A 226 2.85 4.79 -3.77
CA VAL A 226 3.88 4.00 -3.09
C VAL A 226 3.31 3.44 -1.79
N THR A 227 3.52 2.15 -1.57
CA THR A 227 3.29 1.53 -0.26
C THR A 227 4.61 1.02 0.27
N ASP A 228 5.13 1.68 1.30
CA ASP A 228 6.43 1.40 1.88
C ASP A 228 6.57 -0.06 2.32
N GLY A 229 7.69 -0.65 1.92
CA GLY A 229 7.99 -2.06 2.16
C GLY A 229 7.39 -3.04 1.15
N TYR A 230 6.33 -2.67 0.43
CA TYR A 230 5.61 -3.54 -0.51
C TYR A 230 5.85 -3.19 -1.97
N THR A 231 6.12 -1.92 -2.28
CA THR A 231 6.46 -1.47 -3.63
C THR A 231 7.87 -1.92 -3.99
N ALA A 232 7.99 -2.71 -5.06
CA ALA A 232 9.26 -3.25 -5.52
C ALA A 232 10.12 -2.19 -6.23
N LEU A 233 11.45 -2.33 -6.21
CA LEU A 233 12.39 -1.32 -6.73
C LEU A 233 12.12 -0.97 -8.20
N GLU A 234 11.81 -1.95 -9.04
CA GLU A 234 11.52 -1.77 -10.46
C GLU A 234 10.28 -0.92 -10.77
N GLN A 235 9.47 -0.60 -9.78
CA GLN A 235 8.29 0.27 -9.94
C GLN A 235 8.65 1.77 -9.84
N TYR A 236 9.82 2.09 -9.29
CA TYR A 236 10.28 3.47 -9.09
C TYR A 236 11.05 4.03 -10.29
N ASP A 237 11.54 3.20 -11.21
CA ASP A 237 12.37 3.65 -12.31
C ASP A 237 11.96 3.10 -13.69
N ASN A 238 12.58 3.65 -14.75
CA ASN A 238 12.37 3.24 -16.15
C ASN A 238 13.26 2.08 -16.61
N ASN A 239 14.24 1.67 -15.81
CA ASN A 239 15.27 0.72 -16.23
C ASN A 239 14.78 -0.72 -16.19
N HIS A 240 13.79 -0.97 -15.36
CA HIS A 240 13.20 -2.29 -15.15
C HIS A 240 11.71 -2.27 -15.45
N LYS A 241 11.22 -3.36 -16.02
CA LYS A 241 9.79 -3.56 -16.26
C LYS A 241 9.18 -4.41 -15.15
N MET A 242 7.95 -4.08 -14.77
CA MET A 242 7.16 -4.96 -13.92
C MET A 242 7.09 -6.38 -14.51
N CYS A 243 7.25 -7.37 -13.67
CA CYS A 243 7.28 -8.78 -14.03
C CYS A 243 6.67 -9.63 -12.90
N ALA A 244 6.62 -10.94 -13.08
CA ALA A 244 6.19 -11.85 -12.02
C ALA A 244 6.95 -11.65 -10.70
N GLY A 245 8.22 -11.26 -10.78
CA GLY A 245 9.06 -10.93 -9.63
C GLY A 245 8.55 -9.74 -8.81
N THR A 246 7.83 -8.79 -9.42
CA THR A 246 7.23 -7.64 -8.73
C THR A 246 6.17 -8.10 -7.73
N ASP A 247 5.25 -8.97 -8.16
CA ASP A 247 4.24 -9.56 -7.27
C ASP A 247 4.85 -10.50 -6.23
N ILE A 248 5.92 -11.22 -6.59
CA ILE A 248 6.64 -12.09 -5.64
C ILE A 248 7.25 -11.25 -4.52
N TYR A 249 7.86 -10.09 -4.83
CA TYR A 249 8.40 -9.19 -3.82
C TYR A 249 7.30 -8.69 -2.87
N ALA A 250 6.24 -8.12 -3.43
CA ALA A 250 5.13 -7.56 -2.68
C ALA A 250 4.42 -8.62 -1.82
N PHE A 251 4.19 -9.82 -2.37
CA PHE A 251 3.57 -10.92 -1.62
C PHE A 251 4.48 -11.48 -0.52
N SER A 252 5.79 -11.57 -0.80
CA SER A 252 6.79 -11.94 0.23
C SER A 252 6.83 -10.91 1.36
N ALA A 253 6.66 -9.62 1.06
CA ALA A 253 6.55 -8.56 2.05
C ALA A 253 5.28 -8.72 2.91
N CYS A 254 4.16 -9.13 2.32
CA CYS A 254 2.93 -9.45 3.08
C CYS A 254 3.13 -10.67 4.01
N ILE A 255 3.81 -11.73 3.54
CA ILE A 255 4.14 -12.88 4.38
C ILE A 255 5.10 -12.46 5.51
N TYR A 256 6.14 -11.68 5.17
CA TYR A 256 7.06 -11.14 6.16
C TYR A 256 6.31 -10.37 7.25
N ARG A 257 5.45 -9.40 6.88
CA ARG A 257 4.62 -8.63 7.82
C ARG A 257 3.77 -9.54 8.71
N ALA A 258 3.15 -10.56 8.13
CA ALA A 258 2.28 -11.48 8.85
C ALA A 258 3.04 -12.35 9.86
N LEU A 259 4.29 -12.73 9.58
CA LEU A 259 5.09 -13.62 10.42
C LEU A 259 5.99 -12.87 11.41
N VAL A 260 6.46 -11.68 11.04
CA VAL A 260 7.43 -10.90 11.82
C VAL A 260 6.76 -9.81 12.66
N GLY A 261 5.56 -9.36 12.25
CA GLY A 261 4.81 -8.32 12.95
C GLY A 261 5.15 -6.89 12.52
N THR A 262 6.21 -6.68 11.72
CA THR A 262 6.63 -5.36 11.22
C THR A 262 6.69 -5.35 9.69
N ASN A 263 6.58 -4.17 9.09
CA ASN A 263 6.78 -4.02 7.65
C ASN A 263 8.25 -4.19 7.29
N PRO A 264 8.60 -4.78 6.13
CA PRO A 264 9.97 -4.67 5.64
C PRO A 264 10.30 -3.21 5.30
N PRO A 265 11.58 -2.78 5.41
CA PRO A 265 11.97 -1.43 5.02
C PRO A 265 11.70 -1.19 3.52
N PRO A 266 11.42 0.07 3.09
CA PRO A 266 11.18 0.42 1.69
C PRO A 266 12.32 -0.02 0.75
N ALA A 267 11.99 -0.49 -0.46
CA ALA A 267 13.00 -1.01 -1.40
C ALA A 267 14.13 -0.01 -1.73
N PRO A 268 13.88 1.31 -1.92
CA PRO A 268 14.96 2.27 -2.13
C PRO A 268 15.88 2.43 -0.91
N ALA A 269 15.34 2.35 0.30
CA ALA A 269 16.14 2.40 1.52
C ALA A 269 17.02 1.15 1.67
N ARG A 270 16.49 -0.02 1.28
CA ARG A 270 17.23 -1.29 1.25
C ARG A 270 18.30 -1.31 0.16
N GLU A 271 18.07 -0.68 -0.98
CA GLU A 271 19.08 -0.54 -2.03
C GLU A 271 20.30 0.23 -1.53
N ALA A 272 20.10 1.31 -0.78
CA ALA A 272 21.18 2.09 -0.19
C ALA A 272 21.91 1.33 0.94
N ASN A 273 21.17 0.60 1.77
CA ASN A 273 21.71 -0.18 2.88
C ASN A 273 20.70 -1.24 3.33
N ASP A 274 20.84 -2.48 2.85
CA ASP A 274 19.91 -3.55 3.16
C ASP A 274 20.03 -3.99 4.62
N LYS A 275 19.06 -3.55 5.42
CA LYS A 275 18.91 -3.90 6.83
C LYS A 275 17.74 -4.85 7.09
N LEU A 276 17.26 -5.54 6.05
CA LEU A 276 16.17 -6.51 6.24
C LEU A 276 16.64 -7.64 7.15
N MET A 277 16.02 -7.78 8.31
CA MET A 277 16.33 -8.80 9.30
C MET A 277 15.06 -9.39 9.91
N ILE A 278 15.08 -10.67 10.21
CA ILE A 278 14.08 -11.32 11.08
C ILE A 278 14.71 -11.43 12.46
N PRO A 279 14.11 -10.87 13.53
CA PRO A 279 14.63 -11.00 14.89
C PRO A 279 14.81 -12.48 15.28
N ASN A 280 15.88 -12.81 15.99
CA ASN A 280 16.22 -14.21 16.34
C ASN A 280 15.07 -14.93 17.06
N SER A 281 14.40 -14.25 18.00
CA SER A 281 13.25 -14.80 18.74
C SER A 281 12.08 -15.22 17.83
N ILE A 282 11.89 -14.52 16.72
CA ILE A 282 10.86 -14.82 15.72
C ILE A 282 11.38 -15.84 14.71
N ALA A 283 12.64 -15.74 14.30
CA ALA A 283 13.25 -16.67 13.35
C ALA A 283 13.23 -18.12 13.85
N GLU A 284 13.33 -18.34 15.16
CA GLU A 284 13.22 -19.67 15.79
C GLU A 284 11.82 -20.28 15.67
N THR A 285 10.77 -19.45 15.50
CA THR A 285 9.38 -19.90 15.36
C THR A 285 8.98 -20.13 13.90
N ILE A 286 9.77 -19.65 12.93
CA ILE A 286 9.49 -19.77 11.50
C ILE A 286 10.29 -20.92 10.89
N PRO A 287 9.66 -21.86 10.16
CA PRO A 287 10.39 -22.93 9.51
C PRO A 287 11.48 -22.40 8.57
N MET A 288 12.67 -23.02 8.61
CA MET A 288 13.84 -22.55 7.85
C MET A 288 13.59 -22.46 6.31
N HIS A 289 12.73 -23.31 5.76
CA HIS A 289 12.39 -23.25 4.34
C HIS A 289 11.58 -21.99 4.01
N VAL A 290 10.74 -21.51 4.93
CA VAL A 290 9.98 -20.25 4.80
C VAL A 290 10.92 -19.05 4.85
N ILE A 291 11.87 -19.04 5.79
CA ILE A 291 12.90 -17.98 5.87
C ILE A 291 13.70 -17.90 4.56
N LYS A 292 14.07 -19.05 3.97
CA LYS A 292 14.76 -19.12 2.68
C LYS A 292 13.89 -18.62 1.53
N ALA A 293 12.60 -18.97 1.53
CA ALA A 293 11.64 -18.47 0.54
C ALA A 293 11.52 -16.94 0.61
N LEU A 294 11.35 -16.39 1.82
CA LEU A 294 11.32 -14.94 2.03
C LEU A 294 12.61 -14.26 1.57
N GLY A 295 13.78 -14.82 1.91
CA GLY A 295 15.07 -14.30 1.44
C GLY A 295 15.21 -14.30 -0.08
N SER A 296 14.59 -15.27 -0.78
CA SER A 296 14.57 -15.34 -2.26
C SER A 296 13.54 -14.42 -2.89
N GLY A 297 12.38 -14.23 -2.23
CA GLY A 297 11.29 -13.38 -2.73
C GLY A 297 11.56 -11.89 -2.48
N LEU A 298 12.21 -11.55 -1.37
CA LEU A 298 12.53 -10.17 -0.97
C LEU A 298 13.88 -9.68 -1.52
N GLN A 299 14.50 -10.34 -2.51
CA GLN A 299 15.66 -9.78 -3.22
C GLN A 299 15.27 -8.45 -3.86
N ILE A 300 16.11 -7.43 -3.66
CA ILE A 300 15.82 -6.06 -4.10
C ILE A 300 15.74 -5.99 -5.63
N TYR A 301 16.73 -6.57 -6.31
CA TYR A 301 16.82 -6.57 -7.76
C TYR A 301 16.03 -7.72 -8.38
N PRO A 302 15.15 -7.46 -9.35
CA PRO A 302 14.28 -8.49 -9.94
C PRO A 302 15.04 -9.63 -10.62
N GLU A 303 16.26 -9.41 -11.13
CA GLU A 303 17.09 -10.46 -11.73
C GLU A 303 17.67 -11.45 -10.71
N LYS A 304 17.84 -11.04 -9.45
CA LYS A 304 18.30 -11.89 -8.33
C LYS A 304 17.15 -12.62 -7.63
N ARG A 305 15.93 -12.18 -7.88
CA ARG A 305 14.72 -12.70 -7.27
C ARG A 305 14.30 -14.02 -7.92
N ILE A 306 13.58 -14.85 -7.17
CA ILE A 306 12.94 -16.04 -7.73
C ILE A 306 12.00 -15.66 -8.87
N LYS A 307 11.95 -16.44 -9.96
CA LYS A 307 11.38 -15.98 -11.24
C LYS A 307 9.90 -16.28 -11.41
N THR A 308 9.36 -17.28 -10.71
CA THR A 308 7.97 -17.69 -10.87
C THR A 308 7.29 -17.93 -9.54
N ILE A 309 5.99 -17.69 -9.49
CA ILE A 309 5.16 -17.98 -8.31
C ILE A 309 5.17 -19.48 -8.00
N GLY A 310 5.16 -20.36 -9.01
CA GLY A 310 5.24 -21.81 -8.81
C GLY A 310 6.49 -22.21 -8.03
N ALA A 311 7.67 -21.73 -8.45
CA ALA A 311 8.93 -21.98 -7.75
C ALA A 311 8.94 -21.38 -6.32
N PHE A 312 8.35 -20.19 -6.13
CA PHE A 312 8.22 -19.57 -4.81
C PHE A 312 7.30 -20.39 -3.90
N ARG A 313 6.17 -20.84 -4.42
CA ARG A 313 5.23 -21.71 -3.71
C ARG A 313 5.86 -23.04 -3.28
N GLU A 314 6.65 -23.67 -4.18
CA GLU A 314 7.40 -24.88 -3.84
C GLU A 314 8.40 -24.67 -2.70
N LEU A 315 9.06 -23.52 -2.64
CA LEU A 315 9.95 -23.19 -1.51
C LEU A 315 9.17 -23.03 -0.21
N LEU A 316 8.00 -22.41 -0.24
CA LEU A 316 7.14 -22.22 0.92
C LEU A 316 6.49 -23.53 1.42
N ASP A 317 6.27 -24.50 0.53
CA ASP A 317 5.62 -25.79 0.83
C ASP A 317 6.61 -26.90 1.17
N ALA A 318 7.91 -26.66 0.99
CA ALA A 318 8.97 -27.67 1.15
C ALA A 318 9.11 -28.13 2.60
N SER A 319 8.34 -29.13 2.99
CA SER A 319 8.62 -29.92 4.19
C SER A 319 9.97 -30.67 4.05
N PRO A 320 10.76 -30.83 5.11
CA PRO A 320 12.04 -31.55 5.06
C PRO A 320 11.94 -32.97 4.47
N SER A 321 10.81 -33.66 4.68
CA SER A 321 10.55 -35.00 4.16
C SER A 321 10.31 -35.04 2.64
N VAL A 322 9.68 -34.00 2.06
CA VAL A 322 9.43 -33.91 0.61
C VAL A 322 10.71 -33.60 -0.16
N ARG A 323 11.63 -32.84 0.46
CA ARG A 323 12.92 -32.49 -0.16
C ARG A 323 13.90 -33.66 -0.21
N ALA A 324 13.88 -34.55 0.80
CA ALA A 324 14.64 -35.79 0.77
C ALA A 324 14.15 -36.70 -0.36
N ALA A 325 12.82 -36.89 -0.51
CA ALA A 325 12.21 -37.66 -1.56
C ALA A 325 12.43 -37.08 -2.97
N ALA A 326 12.40 -35.74 -3.13
CA ALA A 326 12.69 -35.07 -4.40
C ALA A 326 14.19 -35.14 -4.77
N ALA A 327 15.10 -35.03 -3.80
CA ALA A 327 16.53 -35.21 -4.02
C ALA A 327 16.89 -36.65 -4.40
N GLU A 328 16.25 -37.65 -3.80
CA GLU A 328 16.40 -39.07 -4.16
C GLU A 328 15.82 -39.38 -5.54
N SER A 329 14.66 -38.79 -5.91
CA SER A 329 14.05 -38.95 -7.21
C SER A 329 14.83 -38.24 -8.33
N ALA A 330 15.48 -37.13 -8.07
CA ALA A 330 16.36 -36.42 -9.01
C ALA A 330 17.67 -37.20 -9.22
N SER A 331 18.23 -37.80 -8.15
CA SER A 331 19.41 -38.67 -8.23
C SER A 331 19.12 -39.99 -8.95
N ALA A 332 17.89 -40.54 -8.82
CA ALA A 332 17.46 -41.76 -9.50
C ALA A 332 17.18 -41.58 -11.01
N LYS A 333 16.92 -40.38 -11.49
CA LYS A 333 16.73 -40.07 -12.92
C LYS A 333 18.03 -39.88 -13.71
N GLN A 334 19.19 -39.78 -13.03
CA GLN A 334 20.51 -39.69 -13.68
C GLN A 334 21.24 -41.04 -13.80
N SER A 335 20.65 -42.13 -13.37
CA SER A 335 21.24 -43.46 -13.49
C SER A 335 20.35 -44.40 -14.32
N LYS A 336 20.45 -44.30 -15.65
CA LYS A 336 20.05 -45.39 -16.53
C LYS A 336 21.26 -45.74 -17.42
N PRO A 337 21.77 -46.99 -17.35
CA PRO A 337 23.02 -47.35 -18.01
C PRO A 337 22.78 -47.74 -19.45
N GLU A 338 23.57 -47.20 -20.36
CA GLU A 338 23.85 -47.85 -21.63
C GLU A 338 25.06 -48.77 -21.47
N ALA A 339 24.86 -50.04 -21.83
CA ALA A 339 25.83 -51.10 -21.73
C ALA A 339 26.64 -51.22 -23.02
N LYS A 340 27.91 -51.68 -22.82
CA LYS A 340 28.90 -52.25 -23.75
C LYS A 340 30.01 -51.24 -24.15
N GLU A 341 31.26 -51.54 -24.04
CA GLU A 341 32.11 -52.74 -24.13
C GLU A 341 33.47 -52.42 -23.46
N LYS A 342 34.10 -53.45 -22.81
CA LYS A 342 35.52 -53.47 -22.40
C LYS A 342 36.42 -53.67 -23.62
N PRO A 343 37.71 -53.28 -23.65
CA PRO A 343 38.73 -53.83 -22.75
C PRO A 343 39.89 -52.88 -22.31
N THR A 344 40.42 -53.23 -21.16
CA THR A 344 41.85 -53.42 -20.76
C THR A 344 42.85 -52.26 -20.72
N GLU A 345 43.27 -52.02 -19.44
CA GLU A 345 44.60 -51.63 -18.93
C GLU A 345 45.33 -50.36 -19.45
N GLU A 346 45.59 -49.39 -18.56
CA GLU A 346 46.91 -49.24 -17.95
C GLU A 346 46.95 -48.11 -16.90
N LYS A 347 47.72 -48.38 -15.83
CA LYS A 347 47.97 -47.50 -14.69
C LYS A 347 48.75 -46.26 -15.12
N THR A 348 48.36 -45.09 -14.59
CA THR A 348 49.37 -44.11 -14.09
C THR A 348 48.73 -43.17 -13.09
N GLU A 349 49.31 -43.13 -11.90
CA GLU A 349 49.06 -42.17 -10.84
C GLU A 349 49.38 -40.75 -11.27
N LYS A 350 48.51 -39.75 -10.97
CA LYS A 350 48.98 -38.40 -10.66
C LYS A 350 48.05 -37.69 -9.68
N LYS A 351 48.59 -37.41 -8.52
CA LYS A 351 48.11 -36.49 -7.48
C LYS A 351 47.70 -35.16 -8.04
N LYS A 352 46.51 -34.64 -7.66
CA LYS A 352 46.25 -33.19 -7.51
C LYS A 352 45.17 -32.96 -6.48
N SER A 353 45.56 -32.47 -5.35
CA SER A 353 45.44 -31.17 -4.72
C SER A 353 44.05 -30.85 -4.20
N LYS A 354 43.79 -31.30 -2.95
CA LYS A 354 42.72 -30.82 -2.05
C LYS A 354 43.14 -29.43 -1.49
N LYS A 355 42.71 -28.33 -2.09
CA LYS A 355 42.90 -26.98 -1.51
C LYS A 355 41.64 -26.12 -1.38
N GLY A 356 40.47 -26.61 -1.75
CA GLY A 356 39.19 -25.82 -1.66
C GLY A 356 38.40 -26.01 -0.38
N ASN A 357 38.48 -27.18 0.27
CA ASN A 357 37.60 -27.49 1.40
C ASN A 357 38.20 -27.19 2.80
N ILE A 358 39.47 -26.82 2.87
CA ILE A 358 40.15 -26.55 4.16
C ILE A 358 39.84 -25.13 4.66
N ILE A 359 39.59 -24.17 3.77
CA ILE A 359 39.29 -22.76 4.16
C ILE A 359 37.91 -22.66 4.83
N ILE A 360 36.91 -23.39 4.36
CA ILE A 360 35.54 -23.37 4.94
C ILE A 360 35.52 -24.06 6.30
N ILE A 361 36.29 -25.15 6.49
CA ILE A 361 36.37 -25.87 7.76
C ILE A 361 37.12 -25.04 8.79
N VAL A 362 38.16 -24.30 8.40
CA VAL A 362 38.93 -23.43 9.33
C VAL A 362 38.08 -22.24 9.78
N LEU A 363 37.23 -21.66 8.92
CA LEU A 363 36.32 -20.57 9.29
C LEU A 363 35.24 -21.03 10.30
N VAL A 364 34.66 -22.22 10.10
CA VAL A 364 33.67 -22.78 11.04
C VAL A 364 34.32 -23.14 12.40
N VAL A 365 35.54 -23.66 12.39
CA VAL A 365 36.26 -23.98 13.65
C VAL A 365 36.64 -22.69 14.40
N LEU A 366 37.01 -21.59 13.71
CA LEU A 366 37.31 -20.32 14.37
C LEU A 366 36.07 -19.65 14.96
N ILE A 367 34.89 -19.78 14.32
CA ILE A 367 33.62 -19.27 14.87
C ILE A 367 33.20 -20.07 16.11
N VAL A 368 33.35 -21.40 16.12
CA VAL A 368 33.05 -22.25 17.26
C VAL A 368 34.04 -21.99 18.40
N ALA A 369 35.33 -21.75 18.11
CA ALA A 369 36.32 -21.38 19.10
C ALA A 369 36.09 -20.00 19.74
N ALA A 370 35.59 -19.02 18.97
CA ALA A 370 35.24 -17.70 19.48
C ALA A 370 34.02 -17.75 20.41
N ILE A 371 33.00 -18.56 20.10
CA ILE A 371 31.85 -18.79 20.96
C ILE A 371 32.24 -19.56 22.23
N GLY A 372 33.11 -20.57 22.12
CA GLY A 372 33.63 -21.32 23.25
C GLY A 372 34.48 -20.46 24.20
N ALA A 373 35.29 -19.55 23.67
CA ALA A 373 36.11 -18.61 24.47
C ALA A 373 35.22 -17.58 25.20
N GLY A 374 34.14 -17.08 24.55
CA GLY A 374 33.19 -16.16 25.18
C GLY A 374 32.47 -16.78 26.38
N VAL A 375 31.99 -18.02 26.24
CA VAL A 375 31.33 -18.76 27.33
C VAL A 375 32.33 -19.13 28.43
N TYR A 376 33.57 -19.50 28.10
CA TYR A 376 34.61 -19.81 29.08
C TYR A 376 35.04 -18.56 29.86
N PHE A 377 35.18 -17.41 29.19
CA PHE A 377 35.54 -16.13 29.83
C PHE A 377 34.43 -15.62 30.76
N SER A 378 33.15 -15.76 30.33
CA SER A 378 31.99 -15.42 31.16
C SER A 378 31.89 -16.30 32.42
N SER A 379 32.21 -17.60 32.30
CA SER A 379 32.22 -18.54 33.45
C SER A 379 33.41 -18.33 34.41
N PHE A 380 34.53 -17.77 33.92
CA PHE A 380 35.71 -17.50 34.75
C PHE A 380 35.57 -16.15 35.48
N TYR A 381 34.91 -15.16 34.89
CA TYR A 381 34.69 -13.84 35.52
C TYR A 381 33.71 -13.88 36.68
N ASN A 382 32.79 -14.85 36.70
CA ASN A 382 31.84 -15.04 37.79
C ASN A 382 32.38 -15.85 38.99
N LYS A 383 33.66 -16.26 38.98
CA LYS A 383 34.21 -17.12 40.03
C LYS A 383 35.26 -16.48 40.94
N THR A 384 35.57 -15.18 40.77
CA THR A 384 36.64 -14.53 41.57
C THR A 384 36.17 -13.35 42.42
N ASN A 385 34.88 -13.22 42.73
CA ASN A 385 34.42 -12.21 43.69
C ASN A 385 33.49 -12.82 44.77
N ASP A 386 34.02 -13.76 45.55
CA ASP A 386 33.50 -14.05 46.90
C ASP A 386 34.60 -13.69 47.90
N ALA A 387 34.53 -12.47 48.43
CA ALA A 387 34.89 -12.05 49.79
C ALA A 387 35.04 -10.52 49.87
N GLN A 388 33.98 -9.81 50.21
CA GLN A 388 33.96 -8.88 51.36
C GLN A 388 32.60 -8.18 51.43
N ASP A 389 31.99 -8.41 52.57
CA ASP A 389 30.80 -7.81 53.12
C ASP A 389 30.88 -6.27 53.06
N ASN A 390 29.96 -5.64 52.30
CA ASN A 390 29.48 -4.29 52.55
C ASN A 390 28.10 -4.13 51.91
N THR A 391 27.08 -4.03 52.72
CA THR A 391 25.70 -3.72 52.37
C THR A 391 25.57 -2.38 51.63
N GLN A 392 25.67 -2.41 50.32
CA GLN A 392 25.06 -1.43 49.41
C GLN A 392 24.13 -2.19 48.48
N ALA A 393 22.86 -1.81 48.47
CA ALA A 393 21.86 -2.34 47.54
C ALA A 393 22.40 -2.20 46.10
N THR A 394 22.75 -3.33 45.46
CA THR A 394 23.10 -3.35 44.03
C THR A 394 21.84 -3.02 43.26
N VAL A 395 21.76 -1.79 42.80
CA VAL A 395 20.76 -1.39 41.79
C VAL A 395 21.08 -2.21 40.53
N GLY A 396 20.20 -3.16 40.20
CA GLY A 396 20.33 -3.93 38.96
C GLY A 396 20.37 -3.01 37.76
N THR A 397 21.18 -3.34 36.74
CA THR A 397 21.17 -2.64 35.46
C THR A 397 20.31 -3.37 34.45
N ALA A 398 19.65 -2.64 33.56
CA ALA A 398 18.85 -3.16 32.44
C ALA A 398 19.27 -2.46 31.14
N GLU A 399 19.25 -3.21 30.04
CA GLU A 399 19.54 -2.69 28.72
C GLU A 399 18.28 -2.04 28.14
N VAL A 400 18.41 -0.80 27.63
CA VAL A 400 17.30 -0.02 27.10
C VAL A 400 16.85 -0.60 25.76
N PRO A 401 15.57 -0.97 25.59
CA PRO A 401 15.04 -1.46 24.33
C PRO A 401 15.03 -0.40 23.23
N GLN A 402 14.98 -0.83 21.99
CA GLN A 402 14.70 0.04 20.85
C GLN A 402 13.20 0.35 20.79
N PHE A 403 12.77 1.51 21.27
CA PHE A 403 11.38 1.98 21.19
C PHE A 403 11.09 2.76 19.91
N VAL A 404 12.11 3.40 19.31
CA VAL A 404 12.00 4.22 18.11
C VAL A 404 11.98 3.35 16.86
N ASN A 405 11.13 3.68 15.87
CA ASN A 405 10.93 2.94 14.62
C ASN A 405 10.41 1.50 14.80
N MET A 406 9.91 1.20 15.96
CA MET A 406 9.02 0.09 16.15
C MET A 406 7.61 0.63 16.00
N ASP A 407 6.71 -0.09 15.33
CA ASP A 407 5.28 0.25 15.23
C ASP A 407 4.60 0.16 16.61
N TYR A 408 5.31 0.56 17.67
CA TYR A 408 4.78 0.54 19.03
C TYR A 408 3.94 1.78 19.25
N THR A 409 2.66 1.53 19.38
CA THR A 409 1.75 2.50 19.97
C THR A 409 2.07 2.65 21.47
N LYS A 410 1.71 3.81 22.02
CA LYS A 410 1.80 4.03 23.48
C LYS A 410 1.19 2.88 24.29
N SER A 411 0.00 2.39 23.87
CA SER A 411 -0.69 1.28 24.56
C SER A 411 0.12 -0.01 24.58
N TYR A 412 0.85 -0.32 23.51
CA TYR A 412 1.70 -1.51 23.49
C TYR A 412 2.84 -1.43 24.52
N VAL A 413 3.45 -0.27 24.68
CA VAL A 413 4.52 -0.06 25.70
C VAL A 413 3.93 -0.06 27.10
N GLU A 414 2.75 0.53 27.30
CA GLU A 414 2.04 0.54 28.59
C GLU A 414 1.64 -0.86 29.05
N ASP A 415 1.26 -1.73 28.12
CA ASP A 415 0.85 -3.12 28.41
C ASP A 415 2.04 -4.06 28.66
N ASN A 416 3.28 -3.61 28.36
CA ASN A 416 4.47 -4.45 28.54
C ASN A 416 4.98 -4.42 29.98
N ALA A 417 4.51 -5.37 30.79
CA ALA A 417 4.87 -5.49 32.20
C ALA A 417 6.39 -5.65 32.45
N SER A 418 7.14 -6.24 31.50
CA SER A 418 8.59 -6.42 31.62
C SER A 418 9.32 -5.08 31.57
N TRP A 419 8.97 -4.21 30.64
CA TRP A 419 9.59 -2.88 30.52
C TRP A 419 9.19 -1.96 31.68
N ASN A 420 7.91 -1.96 32.06
CA ASN A 420 7.41 -1.16 33.17
C ASN A 420 7.97 -1.60 34.55
N SER A 421 8.45 -2.83 34.67
CA SER A 421 9.16 -3.29 35.89
C SER A 421 10.63 -2.87 35.91
N GLN A 422 11.24 -2.58 34.76
CA GLN A 422 12.66 -2.25 34.64
C GLN A 422 12.91 -0.75 34.49
N PHE A 423 11.97 0.01 33.86
CA PHE A 423 12.10 1.41 33.57
C PHE A 423 10.88 2.20 34.05
N LYS A 424 11.08 3.49 34.33
CA LYS A 424 10.00 4.46 34.51
C LYS A 424 9.73 5.10 33.16
N ILE A 425 8.71 4.64 32.40
CA ILE A 425 8.40 5.14 31.08
C ILE A 425 7.42 6.31 31.19
N THR A 426 7.74 7.44 30.55
CA THR A 426 6.90 8.62 30.44
C THR A 426 6.75 9.05 28.99
N TYR A 427 5.67 9.78 28.66
CA TYR A 427 5.34 10.11 27.28
C TYR A 427 5.23 11.61 27.06
N GLU A 428 5.85 12.08 25.99
CA GLU A 428 5.67 13.39 25.40
C GLU A 428 5.02 13.28 24.03
N TYR A 429 4.36 14.34 23.57
CA TYR A 429 3.61 14.32 22.33
C TYR A 429 4.03 15.48 21.43
N GLU A 430 4.50 15.17 20.21
CA GLU A 430 4.88 16.15 19.19
C GLU A 430 4.18 15.84 17.86
N TYR A 431 3.90 16.88 17.06
CA TYR A 431 3.48 16.68 15.68
C TYR A 431 4.65 16.21 14.82
N SER A 432 4.38 15.35 13.85
CA SER A 432 5.36 14.86 12.88
C SER A 432 4.72 14.74 11.51
N THR A 433 5.44 15.18 10.47
CA THR A 433 5.06 14.99 9.06
C THR A 433 5.45 13.62 8.53
N ASP A 434 6.40 12.95 9.20
CA ASP A 434 7.06 11.74 8.71
C ASP A 434 6.63 10.49 9.47
N VAL A 435 5.92 10.66 10.60
CA VAL A 435 5.53 9.58 11.48
C VAL A 435 4.04 9.66 11.79
N GLU A 436 3.34 8.56 11.58
CA GLU A 436 1.90 8.43 11.85
C GLU A 436 1.54 8.69 13.31
N GLU A 437 0.31 9.11 13.55
CA GLU A 437 -0.23 9.36 14.88
C GLU A 437 -0.16 8.10 15.75
N GLY A 438 0.28 8.26 17.00
CA GLY A 438 0.38 7.18 17.98
C GLY A 438 1.70 6.41 17.95
N ILE A 439 2.57 6.63 16.97
CA ILE A 439 3.87 5.95 16.85
C ILE A 439 4.94 6.68 17.66
N ILE A 440 5.80 5.91 18.34
CA ILE A 440 6.94 6.44 19.09
C ILE A 440 8.11 6.70 18.13
N PHE A 441 8.59 7.94 18.06
CA PHE A 441 9.64 8.33 17.12
C PHE A 441 10.89 8.95 17.74
N LYS A 442 10.89 9.18 19.09
CA LYS A 442 12.09 9.55 19.85
C LYS A 442 12.10 8.84 21.19
N GLN A 443 13.28 8.55 21.70
CA GLN A 443 13.50 8.09 23.08
C GLN A 443 14.67 8.86 23.72
N SER A 444 14.57 9.15 25.01
CA SER A 444 15.55 9.98 25.72
C SER A 444 16.88 9.28 26.02
N VAL A 445 16.86 7.93 26.06
CA VAL A 445 18.04 7.10 26.27
C VAL A 445 18.22 6.17 25.09
N ALA A 446 19.44 6.05 24.59
CA ALA A 446 19.70 5.27 23.37
C ALA A 446 19.42 3.77 23.58
N ALA A 447 18.92 3.10 22.55
CA ALA A 447 18.74 1.65 22.57
C ALA A 447 20.09 0.94 22.74
N GLY A 448 20.11 -0.14 23.53
CA GLY A 448 21.32 -0.88 23.88
C GLY A 448 22.14 -0.26 25.00
N GLU A 449 21.78 0.91 25.51
CA GLU A 449 22.46 1.53 26.66
C GLU A 449 22.06 0.80 27.95
N SER A 450 23.04 0.47 28.79
CA SER A 450 22.82 -0.18 30.08
C SER A 450 22.63 0.85 31.18
N VAL A 451 21.43 0.95 31.73
CA VAL A 451 21.05 1.91 32.78
C VAL A 451 20.56 1.22 34.04
N ASN A 452 20.49 1.96 35.14
CA ASN A 452 19.97 1.41 36.39
C ASN A 452 18.48 1.09 36.27
N VAL A 453 18.04 -0.01 36.87
CA VAL A 453 16.61 -0.34 37.00
C VAL A 453 15.88 0.82 37.68
N GLY A 454 14.75 1.26 37.09
CA GLY A 454 13.99 2.43 37.52
C GLY A 454 14.41 3.76 36.85
N THR A 455 15.40 3.73 35.95
CA THR A 455 15.73 4.92 35.14
C THR A 455 14.52 5.38 34.35
N GLU A 456 14.31 6.70 34.33
CA GLU A 456 13.24 7.31 33.55
C GLU A 456 13.61 7.41 32.08
N ILE A 457 12.73 6.89 31.22
CA ILE A 457 12.84 6.95 29.78
C ILE A 457 11.64 7.75 29.25
N VAL A 458 11.92 8.87 28.60
CA VAL A 458 10.90 9.67 27.94
C VAL A 458 10.76 9.21 26.49
N LEU A 459 9.56 8.82 26.11
CA LEU A 459 9.21 8.41 24.75
C LEU A 459 8.35 9.49 24.11
N THR A 460 8.76 9.98 22.92
CA THR A 460 7.98 10.96 22.18
C THR A 460 7.06 10.24 21.20
N VAL A 461 5.76 10.46 21.35
CA VAL A 461 4.70 9.88 20.52
C VAL A 461 4.25 10.89 19.48
N SER A 462 4.13 10.50 18.24
CA SER A 462 3.63 11.35 17.15
C SER A 462 2.14 11.65 17.36
N LYS A 463 1.77 12.92 17.15
CA LYS A 463 0.38 13.39 16.98
C LYS A 463 -0.06 13.35 15.52
N GLY A 464 0.74 12.76 14.63
CA GLY A 464 0.53 12.84 13.19
C GLY A 464 0.82 14.23 12.64
N ILE A 465 0.28 14.51 11.47
CA ILE A 465 0.42 15.80 10.80
C ILE A 465 -0.45 16.83 11.53
N GLN A 466 0.13 18.00 11.83
CA GLN A 466 -0.68 19.10 12.35
C GLN A 466 -1.62 19.60 11.26
N THR A 467 -2.91 19.57 11.52
CA THR A 467 -3.96 20.01 10.59
C THR A 467 -4.72 21.20 11.13
N GLU A 468 -5.24 22.02 10.24
CA GLU A 468 -6.13 23.16 10.54
C GLU A 468 -7.27 23.19 9.52
N GLU A 469 -8.42 23.70 9.94
CA GLU A 469 -9.59 23.88 9.07
C GLU A 469 -9.41 25.13 8.20
N VAL A 470 -9.65 25.00 6.91
CA VAL A 470 -9.60 26.11 5.95
C VAL A 470 -10.80 27.02 6.17
N ILE A 471 -10.53 28.28 6.55
CA ILE A 471 -11.56 29.28 6.80
C ILE A 471 -12.11 29.85 5.48
N ASP A 472 -13.40 30.22 5.46
CA ASP A 472 -14.00 30.90 4.31
C ASP A 472 -13.48 32.35 4.18
N VAL A 473 -12.85 32.63 3.06
CA VAL A 473 -12.37 33.98 2.70
C VAL A 473 -13.01 34.49 1.40
N GLY A 474 -14.09 33.84 0.94
CA GLY A 474 -14.85 34.28 -0.23
C GLY A 474 -15.39 35.70 -0.08
N GLY A 475 -15.23 36.52 -1.13
CA GLY A 475 -15.66 37.91 -1.14
C GLY A 475 -14.74 38.90 -0.43
N LEU A 476 -13.70 38.45 0.28
CA LEU A 476 -12.70 39.32 0.89
C LEU A 476 -11.72 39.86 -0.16
N ASN A 477 -11.11 41.03 0.14
CA ASN A 477 -9.95 41.48 -0.63
C ASN A 477 -8.78 40.49 -0.47
N ILE A 478 -7.98 40.32 -1.51
CA ILE A 478 -6.89 39.35 -1.57
C ILE A 478 -5.88 39.49 -0.41
N ASP A 479 -5.54 40.73 -0.04
CA ASP A 479 -4.57 40.97 1.05
C ASP A 479 -5.14 40.51 2.41
N GLU A 480 -6.43 40.79 2.65
CA GLU A 480 -7.11 40.34 3.87
C GLU A 480 -7.29 38.81 3.89
N ALA A 481 -7.66 38.21 2.77
CA ALA A 481 -7.82 36.77 2.60
C ALA A 481 -6.50 36.03 2.85
N THR A 482 -5.42 36.51 2.22
CA THR A 482 -4.07 35.96 2.38
C THR A 482 -3.64 36.00 3.83
N LYS A 483 -3.76 37.18 4.48
CA LYS A 483 -3.37 37.35 5.88
C LYS A 483 -4.11 36.38 6.81
N LYS A 484 -5.42 36.24 6.64
CA LYS A 484 -6.23 35.32 7.47
C LYS A 484 -5.83 33.85 7.32
N LEU A 485 -5.49 33.43 6.11
CA LEU A 485 -5.05 32.04 5.83
C LEU A 485 -3.62 31.81 6.33
N GLU A 486 -2.73 32.80 6.18
CA GLU A 486 -1.36 32.71 6.71
C GLU A 486 -1.33 32.70 8.25
N GLU A 487 -2.23 33.45 8.92
CA GLU A 487 -2.40 33.36 10.38
C GLU A 487 -2.82 31.99 10.88
N LYS A 488 -3.47 31.19 10.01
CA LYS A 488 -3.79 29.77 10.23
C LYS A 488 -2.66 28.82 9.86
N GLY A 489 -1.55 29.35 9.33
CA GLY A 489 -0.36 28.59 8.95
C GLY A 489 -0.39 28.03 7.53
N PHE A 490 -1.32 28.44 6.68
CA PHE A 490 -1.39 28.02 5.27
C PHE A 490 -0.47 28.88 4.39
N LYS A 491 -0.08 28.34 3.25
CA LYS A 491 0.52 29.12 2.15
C LYS A 491 -0.57 29.53 1.17
N VAL A 492 -0.47 30.73 0.61
CA VAL A 492 -1.49 31.22 -0.32
C VAL A 492 -0.88 31.46 -1.70
N SER A 493 -1.61 31.07 -2.73
CA SER A 493 -1.35 31.46 -4.12
C SER A 493 -2.65 31.90 -4.79
N THR A 494 -2.54 32.69 -5.83
CA THR A 494 -3.70 33.29 -6.50
C THR A 494 -3.75 32.93 -7.97
N VAL A 495 -4.98 32.79 -8.48
CA VAL A 495 -5.27 32.64 -9.90
C VAL A 495 -6.31 33.69 -10.27
N GLU A 496 -5.94 34.56 -11.22
CA GLU A 496 -6.85 35.58 -11.71
C GLU A 496 -7.96 34.96 -12.58
N VAL A 497 -9.21 35.36 -12.33
CA VAL A 497 -10.37 34.93 -13.12
C VAL A 497 -11.01 36.12 -13.82
N TYR A 498 -11.69 35.86 -14.92
CA TYR A 498 -12.38 36.86 -15.72
C TYR A 498 -13.41 37.65 -14.88
N ASN A 499 -13.42 38.97 -15.05
CA ASN A 499 -14.37 39.88 -14.42
C ASN A 499 -15.16 40.63 -15.51
N ASP A 500 -16.47 40.41 -15.55
CA ASP A 500 -17.41 41.04 -16.50
C ASP A 500 -17.89 42.44 -16.00
N GLY A 501 -17.33 42.93 -14.92
CA GLY A 501 -17.71 44.17 -14.27
C GLY A 501 -18.79 44.05 -13.20
N SER A 502 -19.28 42.85 -12.94
CA SER A 502 -20.25 42.57 -11.86
C SER A 502 -19.58 42.36 -10.47
N HIS A 503 -18.26 42.19 -10.45
CA HIS A 503 -17.49 41.92 -9.23
C HIS A 503 -16.39 42.96 -9.00
N THR A 504 -16.08 43.21 -7.74
CA THR A 504 -14.97 44.12 -7.37
C THR A 504 -13.63 43.46 -7.71
N PRO A 505 -12.74 44.11 -8.47
CA PRO A 505 -11.39 43.63 -8.73
C PRO A 505 -10.62 43.31 -7.44
N ASN A 506 -9.71 42.37 -7.50
CA ASN A 506 -8.88 41.92 -6.37
C ASN A 506 -9.67 41.35 -5.19
N THR A 507 -10.87 40.82 -5.43
CA THR A 507 -11.64 40.09 -4.40
C THR A 507 -11.70 38.59 -4.74
N VAL A 508 -11.68 37.77 -3.68
CA VAL A 508 -11.77 36.30 -3.79
C VAL A 508 -13.19 35.92 -4.23
N LYS A 509 -13.30 35.05 -5.20
CA LYS A 509 -14.59 34.54 -5.68
C LYS A 509 -15.34 33.83 -4.56
N THR A 510 -16.64 34.15 -4.37
CA THR A 510 -17.46 33.66 -3.25
C THR A 510 -17.88 32.20 -3.37
N SER A 511 -18.00 31.67 -4.59
CA SER A 511 -18.37 30.27 -4.84
C SER A 511 -17.23 29.54 -5.54
N TYR A 512 -16.74 28.46 -4.95
CA TYR A 512 -15.60 27.69 -5.48
C TYR A 512 -14.34 28.53 -5.72
N GLY A 513 -14.17 29.61 -4.93
CA GLY A 513 -13.07 30.57 -5.09
C GLY A 513 -11.77 30.14 -4.41
N MET A 514 -11.74 28.98 -3.76
CA MET A 514 -10.57 28.47 -3.07
C MET A 514 -10.46 26.95 -3.21
N ALA A 515 -9.23 26.46 -3.19
CA ALA A 515 -8.91 25.04 -3.20
C ALA A 515 -7.64 24.79 -2.35
N PRO A 516 -7.66 23.97 -1.31
CA PRO A 516 -8.84 23.28 -0.73
C PRO A 516 -9.99 24.19 -0.35
N ALA A 517 -11.22 23.66 -0.28
CA ALA A 517 -12.41 24.46 0.00
C ALA A 517 -12.53 24.85 1.49
N ALA A 518 -13.31 25.89 1.77
CA ALA A 518 -13.63 26.25 3.14
C ALA A 518 -14.32 25.10 3.89
N GLY A 519 -13.92 24.86 5.14
CA GLY A 519 -14.37 23.72 5.95
C GLY A 519 -13.56 22.44 5.78
N GLU A 520 -12.67 22.35 4.79
CA GLU A 520 -11.76 21.21 4.69
C GLU A 520 -10.65 21.30 5.74
N VAL A 521 -10.29 20.15 6.31
CA VAL A 521 -9.19 20.03 7.28
C VAL A 521 -7.95 19.55 6.54
N VAL A 522 -6.93 20.39 6.45
CA VAL A 522 -5.71 20.10 5.70
C VAL A 522 -4.46 20.36 6.54
N ALA A 523 -3.31 19.88 6.08
CA ALA A 523 -2.05 20.05 6.81
C ALA A 523 -1.65 21.53 6.94
N VAL A 524 -1.13 21.90 8.10
CA VAL A 524 -0.50 23.22 8.30
C VAL A 524 0.70 23.35 7.37
N GLY A 525 0.76 24.46 6.62
CA GLY A 525 1.74 24.68 5.55
C GLY A 525 1.27 24.25 4.16
N GLU A 526 0.07 23.65 4.04
CA GLU A 526 -0.58 23.36 2.76
C GLU A 526 -0.82 24.65 1.96
N GLN A 527 -0.84 24.51 0.64
CA GLN A 527 -1.06 25.64 -0.26
C GLN A 527 -2.54 25.80 -0.61
N ILE A 528 -3.12 26.94 -0.23
CA ILE A 528 -4.47 27.32 -0.61
C ILE A 528 -4.39 28.19 -1.87
N VAL A 529 -5.08 27.77 -2.92
CA VAL A 529 -5.21 28.51 -4.18
C VAL A 529 -6.48 29.33 -4.16
N LEU A 530 -6.37 30.66 -4.29
CA LEU A 530 -7.50 31.58 -4.34
C LEU A 530 -7.77 32.02 -5.78
N GLN A 531 -9.01 31.93 -6.22
CA GLN A 531 -9.49 32.56 -7.46
C GLN A 531 -9.89 33.99 -7.16
N VAL A 532 -9.25 34.95 -7.84
CA VAL A 532 -9.41 36.39 -7.59
C VAL A 532 -9.91 37.05 -8.86
N TYR A 533 -10.94 37.90 -8.75
CA TYR A 533 -11.45 38.65 -9.91
C TYR A 533 -10.40 39.69 -10.37
N GLY A 534 -10.05 39.60 -11.66
CA GLY A 534 -9.14 40.55 -12.30
C GLY A 534 -9.79 41.92 -12.57
N GLU A 535 -9.01 42.82 -13.16
CA GLU A 535 -9.50 44.11 -13.62
C GLU A 535 -10.59 43.94 -14.70
N VAL A 536 -11.54 44.88 -14.74
CA VAL A 536 -12.65 44.82 -15.70
C VAL A 536 -12.12 44.98 -17.13
N GLN A 537 -12.22 43.93 -17.94
CA GLN A 537 -11.86 44.00 -19.36
C GLN A 537 -12.96 44.68 -20.15
N THR A 538 -12.78 45.97 -20.45
CA THR A 538 -13.64 46.66 -21.40
C THR A 538 -13.34 46.19 -22.83
N THR A 539 -14.23 45.41 -23.39
CA THR A 539 -14.20 45.08 -24.83
C THR A 539 -14.45 46.37 -25.61
N THR A 540 -13.38 47.00 -26.08
CA THR A 540 -13.50 48.09 -27.04
C THR A 540 -13.94 47.47 -28.38
N THR A 541 -15.24 47.51 -28.65
CA THR A 541 -15.79 47.21 -29.95
C THR A 541 -15.36 48.35 -30.89
N GLN A 542 -14.35 48.11 -31.72
CA GLN A 542 -14.07 49.03 -32.83
C GLN A 542 -15.29 49.02 -33.77
N PRO A 543 -15.82 50.20 -34.16
CA PRO A 543 -16.85 50.28 -35.21
C PRO A 543 -16.23 49.79 -36.53
N GLN A 544 -16.81 48.78 -37.13
CA GLN A 544 -16.55 48.43 -38.52
C GLN A 544 -17.00 49.62 -39.36
N THR A 545 -16.07 50.31 -40.03
CA THR A 545 -16.35 51.22 -41.13
C THR A 545 -16.82 50.38 -42.30
N GLU A 546 -18.11 50.46 -42.63
CA GLU A 546 -18.65 50.01 -43.89
C GLU A 546 -17.99 50.82 -45.03
N ASP A 547 -17.19 50.13 -45.81
CA ASP A 547 -16.64 50.65 -47.04
C ASP A 547 -17.69 50.43 -48.17
N THR A 548 -18.52 51.46 -48.39
CA THR A 548 -19.42 51.56 -49.57
C THR A 548 -18.58 52.04 -50.76
N SER A 549 -18.05 51.09 -51.53
CA SER A 549 -17.57 51.36 -52.87
C SER A 549 -18.74 51.22 -53.86
N GLU A 550 -19.33 52.37 -54.25
CA GLU A 550 -20.11 52.51 -55.47
C GLU A 550 -19.26 52.13 -56.68
N ASN A 551 -19.75 51.16 -57.42
CA ASN A 551 -19.31 50.91 -58.78
C ASN A 551 -20.28 51.59 -59.69
N THR A 552 -19.86 52.68 -60.36
CA THR A 552 -20.43 53.20 -61.59
C THR A 552 -19.48 52.87 -62.73
N ASP A 553 -20.11 52.31 -63.81
CA ASP A 553 -19.78 52.02 -65.21
C ASP A 553 -19.14 50.68 -65.54
#